data_05f80942ef9c1cc1d58dbc9ccc5ae7d9
#
_entry.id   05f80942ef9c1cc1d58dbc9ccc5ae7d9
#
_cell.length_a   1.000
_cell.length_b   1.000
_cell.length_c   1.000
_cell.angle_alpha   90.00
_cell.angle_beta   90.00
_cell.angle_gamma   90.00
#
_symmetry.space_group_name_H-M   'P 1'
#
loop_
_entity.id
_entity.type
_entity.pdbx_description
1 polymer ?
#
loop_
_entity_poly.entity_id
_entity_poly.type
_entity_poly.pdbx_seq_one_letter_code
_entity_poly.pdbx_strand_id
1 'polypeptide(L)'
;MSRKTRYIAALTPSEKQSLEQGYKTAKSHLTRRKCHAILLSSEGKSIPELCNLFAVTNISVYTWFNSWESSGIKGLELKPGRGRKAKLNKNDPAQVKKIKTLVENNPKSLRQVVSQLQTDLGITVSTITLSRFLKKTYIIAGNASASP
;
A
#
# COMPACT_ATOMS: atom_id res chain seq x y z
N MET A 1 -0.78 40.92 5.26
CA MET A 1 0.06 40.39 4.18
C MET A 1 -0.65 39.21 3.53
N SER A 2 -0.94 39.31 2.27
CA SER A 2 -1.51 38.22 1.51
C SER A 2 -0.46 37.08 1.38
N ARG A 3 -0.76 35.87 1.84
CA ARG A 3 0.12 34.72 1.63
C ARG A 3 0.25 34.50 0.13
N LYS A 4 1.48 34.45 -0.38
CA LYS A 4 1.73 34.10 -1.78
C LYS A 4 1.09 32.73 -2.07
N THR A 5 0.23 32.71 -3.06
CA THR A 5 -0.39 31.45 -3.55
C THR A 5 0.71 30.57 -4.13
N ARG A 6 0.77 29.33 -3.68
CA ARG A 6 1.76 28.35 -4.15
C ARG A 6 1.21 27.62 -5.36
N TYR A 7 2.01 27.52 -6.38
CA TYR A 7 1.74 26.74 -7.60
C TYR A 7 2.89 25.78 -7.87
N ILE A 8 2.63 24.73 -8.60
CA ILE A 8 3.69 23.88 -9.14
C ILE A 8 4.35 24.64 -10.29
N ALA A 9 5.67 24.63 -10.33
CA ALA A 9 6.45 25.22 -11.42
C ALA A 9 6.12 24.55 -12.76
N ALA A 10 6.44 25.24 -13.85
CA ALA A 10 6.24 24.72 -15.19
C ALA A 10 6.87 23.32 -15.32
N LEU A 11 6.07 22.36 -15.79
CA LEU A 11 6.50 20.97 -15.96
C LEU A 11 7.28 20.82 -17.27
N THR A 12 8.33 19.98 -17.22
CA THR A 12 8.98 19.54 -18.46
C THR A 12 8.04 18.62 -19.25
N PRO A 13 8.21 18.49 -20.58
CA PRO A 13 7.36 17.59 -21.38
C PRO A 13 7.38 16.13 -20.86
N SER A 14 8.52 15.66 -20.36
CA SER A 14 8.67 14.33 -19.76
C SER A 14 7.88 14.18 -18.47
N GLU A 15 7.95 15.17 -17.58
CA GLU A 15 7.18 15.19 -16.33
C GLU A 15 5.68 15.22 -16.60
N LYS A 16 5.24 16.06 -17.54
CA LYS A 16 3.85 16.16 -17.93
C LYS A 16 3.33 14.81 -18.46
N GLN A 17 4.08 14.17 -19.33
CA GLN A 17 3.73 12.85 -19.87
C GLN A 17 3.66 11.78 -18.75
N SER A 18 4.59 11.77 -17.81
CA SER A 18 4.58 10.84 -16.69
C SER A 18 3.35 11.05 -15.79
N LEU A 19 2.98 12.29 -15.53
CA LEU A 19 1.79 12.64 -14.74
C LEU A 19 0.49 12.28 -15.46
N GLU A 20 0.40 12.53 -16.75
CA GLU A 20 -0.77 12.13 -17.55
C GLU A 20 -0.93 10.61 -17.60
N GLN A 21 0.17 9.90 -17.75
CA GLN A 21 0.17 8.44 -17.68
C GLN A 21 -0.26 7.95 -16.29
N GLY A 22 0.30 8.52 -15.22
CA GLY A 22 -0.10 8.20 -13.85
C GLY A 22 -1.58 8.51 -13.59
N TYR A 23 -2.10 9.60 -14.12
CA TYR A 23 -3.51 9.95 -14.04
C TYR A 23 -4.41 8.91 -14.73
N LYS A 24 -4.00 8.42 -15.89
CA LYS A 24 -4.78 7.46 -16.69
C LYS A 24 -4.68 6.02 -16.18
N THR A 25 -3.49 5.59 -15.77
CA THR A 25 -3.18 4.16 -15.59
C THR A 25 -2.90 3.74 -14.15
N ALA A 26 -2.70 4.66 -13.20
CA ALA A 26 -2.40 4.29 -11.82
C ALA A 26 -3.54 3.45 -11.21
N LYS A 27 -3.17 2.37 -10.53
CA LYS A 27 -4.13 1.47 -9.87
C LYS A 27 -4.88 2.17 -8.75
N SER A 28 -4.22 3.06 -8.03
CA SER A 28 -4.83 3.79 -6.92
C SER A 28 -5.55 5.04 -7.40
N HIS A 29 -6.81 5.16 -7.03
CA HIS A 29 -7.59 6.38 -7.23
C HIS A 29 -6.92 7.61 -6.60
N LEU A 30 -6.32 7.46 -5.41
CA LEU A 30 -5.63 8.54 -4.74
C LEU A 30 -4.40 9.01 -5.54
N THR A 31 -3.62 8.10 -6.11
CA THR A 31 -2.48 8.44 -6.98
C THR A 31 -2.95 9.20 -8.22
N ARG A 32 -4.03 8.76 -8.85
CA ARG A 32 -4.63 9.48 -10.00
C ARG A 32 -5.03 10.91 -9.65
N ARG A 33 -5.70 11.09 -8.49
CA ARG A 33 -6.07 12.44 -8.01
C ARG A 33 -4.86 13.33 -7.79
N LYS A 34 -3.80 12.81 -7.17
CA LYS A 34 -2.55 13.55 -6.95
C LYS A 34 -1.91 13.98 -8.26
N CYS A 35 -1.78 13.09 -9.23
CA CYS A 35 -1.25 13.41 -10.56
C CYS A 35 -2.07 14.50 -11.24
N HIS A 36 -3.40 14.40 -11.20
CA HIS A 36 -4.30 15.39 -11.76
C HIS A 36 -4.15 16.75 -11.07
N ALA A 37 -4.03 16.78 -9.74
CA ALA A 37 -3.83 18.03 -8.99
C ALA A 37 -2.52 18.74 -9.38
N ILE A 38 -1.44 18.00 -9.56
CA ILE A 38 -0.16 18.56 -10.00
C ILE A 38 -0.27 19.14 -11.43
N LEU A 39 -0.91 18.43 -12.34
CA LEU A 39 -1.16 18.91 -13.72
C LEU A 39 -1.96 20.21 -13.71
N LEU A 40 -3.07 20.26 -12.98
CA LEU A 40 -3.93 21.44 -12.90
C LEU A 40 -3.20 22.64 -12.26
N SER A 41 -2.39 22.41 -11.23
CA SER A 41 -1.60 23.47 -10.60
C SER A 41 -0.56 24.06 -11.57
N SER A 42 0.08 23.23 -12.39
CA SER A 42 1.00 23.69 -13.43
C SER A 42 0.32 24.51 -14.53
N GLU A 43 -0.99 24.31 -14.72
CA GLU A 43 -1.84 25.06 -15.64
C GLU A 43 -2.41 26.35 -15.04
N GLY A 44 -2.11 26.64 -13.77
CA GLY A 44 -2.51 27.87 -13.10
C GLY A 44 -3.66 27.76 -12.10
N LYS A 45 -4.12 26.54 -11.78
CA LYS A 45 -5.14 26.34 -10.74
C LYS A 45 -4.56 26.59 -9.35
N SER A 46 -5.25 27.41 -8.58
CA SER A 46 -4.86 27.73 -7.19
C SER A 46 -5.17 26.59 -6.22
N ILE A 47 -4.53 26.59 -5.05
CA ILE A 47 -4.79 25.60 -4.00
C ILE A 47 -6.26 25.58 -3.55
N PRO A 48 -6.94 26.73 -3.31
CA PRO A 48 -8.38 26.71 -3.00
C PRO A 48 -9.24 26.07 -4.09
N GLU A 49 -8.94 26.31 -5.36
CA GLU A 49 -9.65 25.67 -6.48
C GLU A 49 -9.44 24.17 -6.50
N LEU A 50 -8.22 23.70 -6.24
CA LEU A 50 -7.93 22.26 -6.14
C LEU A 50 -8.62 21.61 -4.93
N CYS A 51 -8.68 22.31 -3.80
CA CYS A 51 -9.41 21.83 -2.63
C CYS A 51 -10.90 21.63 -2.91
N ASN A 52 -11.51 22.58 -3.60
CA ASN A 52 -12.91 22.49 -3.99
C ASN A 52 -13.14 21.37 -5.01
N LEU A 53 -12.26 21.27 -6.01
CA LEU A 53 -12.38 20.28 -7.07
C LEU A 53 -12.26 18.83 -6.55
N PHE A 54 -11.31 18.60 -5.65
CA PHE A 54 -11.02 17.27 -5.12
C PHE A 54 -11.68 16.98 -3.77
N ALA A 55 -12.40 17.94 -3.19
CA ALA A 55 -12.99 17.85 -1.86
C ALA A 55 -11.96 17.45 -0.79
N VAL A 56 -10.85 18.14 -0.75
CA VAL A 56 -9.74 17.92 0.19
C VAL A 56 -9.33 19.20 0.90
N THR A 57 -8.57 19.06 1.97
CA THR A 57 -8.04 20.20 2.72
C THR A 57 -6.79 20.79 2.05
N ASN A 58 -6.48 22.05 2.37
CA ASN A 58 -5.25 22.69 1.93
C ASN A 58 -4.00 21.87 2.30
N ILE A 59 -3.99 21.29 3.50
CA ILE A 59 -2.89 20.46 3.99
C ILE A 59 -2.62 19.27 3.05
N SER A 60 -3.68 18.64 2.56
CA SER A 60 -3.56 17.53 1.61
C SER A 60 -2.88 17.96 0.31
N VAL A 61 -3.28 19.12 -0.25
CA VAL A 61 -2.69 19.65 -1.49
C VAL A 61 -1.23 20.03 -1.26
N TYR A 62 -0.91 20.70 -0.16
CA TYR A 62 0.49 21.03 0.20
C TYR A 62 1.35 19.76 0.34
N THR A 63 0.82 18.71 0.95
CA THR A 63 1.51 17.42 1.09
C THR A 63 1.78 16.80 -0.27
N TRP A 64 0.82 16.85 -1.19
CA TRP A 64 0.99 16.34 -2.56
C TRP A 64 2.07 17.11 -3.32
N PHE A 65 2.07 18.44 -3.21
CA PHE A 65 3.09 19.31 -3.82
C PHE A 65 4.48 19.00 -3.26
N ASN A 66 4.62 18.89 -1.94
CA ASN A 66 5.89 18.52 -1.30
C ASN A 66 6.38 17.15 -1.76
N SER A 67 5.49 16.18 -1.87
CA SER A 67 5.83 14.83 -2.34
C SER A 67 6.30 14.84 -3.80
N TRP A 68 5.67 15.65 -4.64
CA TRP A 68 6.08 15.82 -6.03
C TRP A 68 7.44 16.48 -6.14
N GLU A 69 7.65 17.59 -5.44
CA GLU A 69 8.91 18.35 -5.48
C GLU A 69 10.10 17.55 -4.91
N SER A 70 9.85 16.67 -3.94
CA SER A 70 10.91 15.86 -3.33
C SER A 70 11.25 14.59 -4.09
N SER A 71 10.30 13.93 -4.70
CA SER A 71 10.46 12.57 -5.25
C SER A 71 9.80 12.36 -6.62
N GLY A 72 9.24 13.40 -7.21
CA GLY A 72 8.56 13.31 -8.49
C GLY A 72 7.35 12.37 -8.47
N ILE A 73 7.14 11.64 -9.57
CA ILE A 73 6.00 10.73 -9.71
C ILE A 73 5.99 9.63 -8.63
N LYS A 74 7.15 9.15 -8.20
CA LYS A 74 7.26 8.14 -7.14
C LYS A 74 6.77 8.65 -5.78
N GLY A 75 6.89 9.95 -5.53
CA GLY A 75 6.35 10.58 -4.32
C GLY A 75 4.82 10.60 -4.27
N LEU A 76 4.17 10.54 -5.41
CA LEU A 76 2.71 10.52 -5.51
C LEU A 76 2.11 9.11 -5.37
N GLU A 77 2.92 8.09 -5.57
CA GLU A 77 2.50 6.71 -5.38
C GLU A 77 2.24 6.39 -3.92
N LEU A 78 1.34 5.42 -3.70
CA LEU A 78 1.08 4.91 -2.36
C LEU A 78 2.24 4.01 -1.93
N LYS A 79 2.93 4.41 -0.87
CA LYS A 79 3.98 3.59 -0.28
C LYS A 79 3.38 2.29 0.28
N PRO A 80 4.02 1.13 0.04
CA PRO A 80 3.62 -0.13 0.66
C PRO A 80 3.78 -0.05 2.18
N GLY A 81 3.13 -0.97 2.88
CA GLY A 81 3.25 -1.06 4.34
C GLY A 81 2.27 -0.19 5.13
N ARG A 82 1.29 0.41 4.46
CA ARG A 82 0.18 1.11 5.14
C ARG A 82 -0.76 0.10 5.80
N GLY A 83 -1.21 0.42 6.97
CA GLY A 83 -2.13 -0.39 7.73
C GLY A 83 -1.45 -1.22 8.82
N ARG A 84 -2.25 -2.04 9.47
CA ARG A 84 -1.78 -2.90 10.54
C ARG A 84 -0.84 -3.97 10.00
N LYS A 85 0.33 -4.08 10.60
CA LYS A 85 1.28 -5.15 10.26
C LYS A 85 0.66 -6.51 10.52
N ALA A 86 0.79 -7.43 9.57
CA ALA A 86 0.35 -8.80 9.77
C ALA A 86 1.18 -9.47 10.87
N LYS A 87 0.50 -10.21 11.74
CA LYS A 87 1.18 -10.98 12.80
C LYS A 87 1.98 -12.15 12.24
N LEU A 88 1.53 -12.72 11.11
CA LEU A 88 2.21 -13.80 10.40
C LEU A 88 2.75 -13.25 9.08
N ASN A 89 4.03 -13.47 8.84
CA ASN A 89 4.73 -12.96 7.66
C ASN A 89 4.99 -14.10 6.66
N LYS A 90 4.30 -14.07 5.53
CA LYS A 90 4.48 -15.04 4.45
C LYS A 90 5.85 -14.94 3.74
N ASN A 91 6.51 -13.79 3.87
CA ASN A 91 7.81 -13.55 3.24
C ASN A 91 9.00 -13.97 4.11
N ASP A 92 8.73 -14.41 5.34
CA ASP A 92 9.75 -14.93 6.25
C ASP A 92 9.80 -16.47 6.12
N PRO A 93 10.82 -17.03 5.44
CA PRO A 93 10.91 -18.48 5.21
C PRO A 93 11.04 -19.27 6.50
N ALA A 94 11.70 -18.73 7.52
CA ALA A 94 11.86 -19.40 8.81
C ALA A 94 10.52 -19.53 9.53
N GLN A 95 9.72 -18.46 9.55
CA GLN A 95 8.38 -18.47 10.16
C GLN A 95 7.42 -19.41 9.41
N VAL A 96 7.42 -19.35 8.08
CA VAL A 96 6.59 -20.22 7.23
C VAL A 96 6.94 -21.68 7.45
N LYS A 97 8.23 -22.02 7.48
CA LYS A 97 8.72 -23.37 7.73
C LYS A 97 8.30 -23.89 9.12
N LYS A 98 8.43 -23.05 10.15
CA LYS A 98 8.02 -23.39 11.51
C LYS A 98 6.52 -23.68 11.60
N ILE A 99 5.71 -22.80 11.04
CA ILE A 99 4.24 -22.97 10.99
C ILE A 99 3.87 -24.25 10.26
N LYS A 100 4.49 -24.51 9.12
CA LYS A 100 4.26 -25.71 8.33
C LYS A 100 4.57 -26.98 9.13
N THR A 101 5.71 -27.03 9.80
CA THR A 101 6.11 -28.15 10.68
C THR A 101 5.10 -28.36 11.82
N LEU A 102 4.64 -27.29 12.46
CA LEU A 102 3.64 -27.36 13.54
C LEU A 102 2.29 -27.88 13.03
N VAL A 103 1.87 -27.50 11.84
CA VAL A 103 0.64 -28.00 11.21
C VAL A 103 0.77 -29.46 10.83
N GLU A 104 1.90 -29.90 10.31
CA GLU A 104 2.17 -31.31 10.00
C GLU A 104 2.15 -32.19 11.25
N ASN A 105 2.67 -31.71 12.37
CA ASN A 105 2.65 -32.41 13.65
C ASN A 105 1.26 -32.46 14.30
N ASN A 106 0.40 -31.49 14.01
CA ASN A 106 -0.95 -31.35 14.59
C ASN A 106 -2.02 -31.18 13.49
N PRO A 107 -2.20 -32.14 12.58
CA PRO A 107 -3.06 -31.96 11.39
C PRO A 107 -4.54 -31.80 11.71
N LYS A 108 -4.96 -32.26 12.88
CA LYS A 108 -6.39 -32.23 13.30
C LYS A 108 -6.76 -31.04 14.18
N SER A 109 -5.80 -30.25 14.64
CA SER A 109 -6.08 -29.17 15.60
C SER A 109 -5.23 -27.93 15.37
N LEU A 110 -5.82 -26.93 14.69
CA LEU A 110 -5.22 -25.62 14.55
C LEU A 110 -5.09 -24.89 15.90
N ARG A 111 -5.92 -25.26 16.88
CA ARG A 111 -5.88 -24.68 18.23
C ARG A 111 -4.56 -25.01 18.93
N GLN A 112 -4.06 -26.24 18.78
CA GLN A 112 -2.75 -26.64 19.30
C GLN A 112 -1.61 -25.93 18.59
N VAL A 113 -1.70 -25.75 17.26
CA VAL A 113 -0.72 -24.99 16.48
C VAL A 113 -0.64 -23.55 16.97
N VAL A 114 -1.78 -22.90 17.23
CA VAL A 114 -1.83 -21.54 17.79
C VAL A 114 -1.15 -21.47 19.15
N SER A 115 -1.42 -22.42 20.03
CA SER A 115 -0.78 -22.49 21.36
C SER A 115 0.74 -22.66 21.27
N GLN A 116 1.21 -23.53 20.38
CA GLN A 116 2.64 -23.73 20.15
C GLN A 116 3.32 -22.52 19.52
N LEU A 117 2.67 -21.82 18.59
CA LEU A 117 3.19 -20.57 18.03
C LEU A 117 3.37 -19.51 19.10
N GLN A 118 2.44 -19.41 20.04
CA GLN A 118 2.57 -18.48 21.15
C GLN A 118 3.75 -18.85 22.07
N THR A 119 3.94 -20.11 22.36
CA THR A 119 5.03 -20.62 23.21
C THR A 119 6.39 -20.47 22.53
N ASP A 120 6.49 -20.88 21.26
CA ASP A 120 7.77 -20.96 20.53
C ASP A 120 8.23 -19.62 19.96
N LEU A 121 7.31 -18.83 19.42
CA LEU A 121 7.59 -17.57 18.70
C LEU A 121 7.00 -16.33 19.37
N GLY A 122 6.25 -16.49 20.46
CA GLY A 122 5.56 -15.39 21.11
C GLY A 122 4.48 -14.73 20.27
N ILE A 123 3.98 -15.40 19.22
CA ILE A 123 2.98 -14.88 18.29
C ILE A 123 1.58 -15.32 18.74
N THR A 124 0.75 -14.35 19.12
CA THR A 124 -0.64 -14.60 19.49
C THR A 124 -1.55 -14.33 18.28
N VAL A 125 -2.14 -15.37 17.73
CA VAL A 125 -3.10 -15.30 16.62
C VAL A 125 -4.32 -16.17 16.90
N SER A 126 -5.44 -15.89 16.25
CA SER A 126 -6.61 -16.76 16.29
C SER A 126 -6.49 -17.91 15.29
N THR A 127 -7.27 -18.97 15.50
CA THR A 127 -7.35 -20.09 14.55
C THR A 127 -7.81 -19.63 13.16
N ILE A 128 -8.70 -18.64 13.10
CA ILE A 128 -9.17 -18.04 11.85
C ILE A 128 -8.03 -17.33 11.10
N THR A 129 -7.21 -16.55 11.82
CA THR A 129 -6.05 -15.87 11.25
C THR A 129 -5.04 -16.87 10.71
N LEU A 130 -4.74 -17.92 11.47
CA LEU A 130 -3.86 -19.00 11.05
C LEU A 130 -4.41 -19.74 9.81
N SER A 131 -5.70 -20.07 9.80
CA SER A 131 -6.36 -20.73 8.66
C SER A 131 -6.26 -19.87 7.38
N ARG A 132 -6.51 -18.56 7.48
CA ARG A 132 -6.37 -17.63 6.35
C ARG A 132 -4.94 -17.53 5.85
N PHE A 133 -3.98 -17.52 6.76
CA PHE A 133 -2.55 -17.51 6.42
C PHE A 133 -2.16 -18.78 5.68
N LEU A 134 -2.57 -19.95 6.16
CA LEU A 134 -2.30 -21.23 5.53
C LEU A 134 -2.91 -21.32 4.14
N LYS A 135 -4.16 -20.90 3.96
CA LYS A 135 -4.79 -20.84 2.65
C LYS A 135 -3.99 -19.99 1.65
N LYS A 136 -3.56 -18.82 2.05
CA LYS A 136 -2.73 -17.94 1.19
C LYS A 136 -1.39 -18.57 0.85
N THR A 137 -0.74 -19.21 1.83
CA THR A 137 0.56 -19.83 1.65
C THR A 137 0.46 -21.08 0.79
N TYR A 138 -0.53 -21.92 1.02
CA TYR A 138 -0.78 -23.13 0.23
C TYR A 138 -1.31 -22.83 -1.17
N ILE A 139 -2.11 -21.80 -1.38
CA ILE A 139 -2.56 -21.40 -2.72
C ILE A 139 -1.37 -20.95 -3.57
N ILE A 140 -0.40 -20.23 -3.00
CA ILE A 140 0.82 -19.83 -3.70
C ILE A 140 1.70 -21.05 -4.02
N ALA A 141 1.77 -22.04 -3.11
CA ALA A 141 2.47 -23.30 -3.33
C ALA A 141 1.62 -24.34 -4.10
N GLY A 142 0.32 -24.25 -4.03
CA GLY A 142 -0.64 -25.23 -4.51
C GLY A 142 -1.10 -25.06 -5.95
N ASN A 143 -0.69 -23.98 -6.64
CA ASN A 143 -0.83 -23.91 -8.09
C ASN A 143 0.07 -24.92 -8.82
N ALA A 144 1.01 -25.55 -8.09
CA ALA A 144 1.84 -26.63 -8.60
C ALA A 144 1.26 -28.03 -8.32
N SER A 145 0.22 -28.14 -7.48
CA SER A 145 -0.37 -29.45 -7.10
C SER A 145 -1.90 -29.42 -7.06
N ALA A 146 -2.49 -28.52 -7.84
CA ALA A 146 -3.94 -28.55 -8.04
C ALA A 146 -4.31 -29.75 -8.90
N SER A 147 -4.46 -30.86 -8.27
CA SER A 147 -5.34 -31.89 -8.75
C SER A 147 -6.22 -32.33 -7.59
N PRO A 148 -7.33 -32.69 -7.86
CA PRO A 148 -7.64 -34.01 -8.41
C PRO A 148 -7.95 -33.99 -9.84
#